data_bc508552b2d302c8a050546948117479
#
_entry.id   bc508552b2d302c8a050546948117479
#
_cell.length_a   1.000
_cell.length_b   1.000
_cell.length_c   1.000
_cell.angle_alpha   90.00
_cell.angle_beta   90.00
_cell.angle_gamma   90.00
#
_symmetry.space_group_name_H-M   'P 1'
#
loop_
_entity.id
_entity.type
_entity.pdbx_description
1 polymer ?
#
loop_
_entity_poly.entity_id
_entity_poly.type
_entity_poly.pdbx_seq_one_letter_code
_entity_poly.pdbx_strand_id
1 'polypeptide(L)'
;MRPLKVALLQAEPGGGIESGYLSIIRAEKPDVIAFPEYFFVQPGLDNVASSISSRDSILSQLIAWSVEFGCIIVGGTLVDMERDELRNRCFLINRGNIVGYYDKIHLFRNEGGGRIMLGKNPAVFDVEGLRIGLLVCADVLYLESFEKLAPLRPDLTFVPTTSPYKPNESAAEKFARDREIFARGAETSGSLLFKVSACGTIVGRPLQGRSLIAGPGKIYWRIEPEDEHRSALIIANVRPGNINHLLDISVYHQ
;
A
#
# COMPACT_ATOMS: atom_id res chain seq x y z
N MET A 1 23.62 -3.98 -1.48
CA MET A 1 22.66 -4.38 -0.41
C MET A 1 22.27 -5.84 -0.60
N ARG A 2 21.95 -6.57 0.50
CA ARG A 2 21.35 -7.90 0.41
C ARG A 2 19.99 -7.84 -0.27
N PRO A 3 19.51 -8.94 -0.88
CA PRO A 3 18.11 -9.00 -1.30
C PRO A 3 17.18 -8.71 -0.13
N LEU A 4 16.09 -8.00 -0.41
CA LEU A 4 15.01 -7.72 0.54
C LEU A 4 13.80 -8.59 0.19
N LYS A 5 13.14 -9.09 1.21
CA LYS A 5 11.87 -9.81 1.09
C LYS A 5 10.73 -8.87 1.46
N VAL A 6 9.86 -8.59 0.50
CA VAL A 6 8.70 -7.70 0.64
C VAL A 6 7.42 -8.52 0.58
N ALA A 7 6.57 -8.38 1.59
CA ALA A 7 5.25 -8.99 1.65
C ALA A 7 4.17 -7.93 1.36
N LEU A 8 3.29 -8.19 0.40
CA LEU A 8 2.11 -7.39 0.12
C LEU A 8 0.87 -8.20 0.53
N LEU A 9 0.06 -7.68 1.42
CA LEU A 9 -1.19 -8.32 1.80
C LEU A 9 -2.35 -7.70 1.01
N GLN A 10 -2.79 -8.35 -0.06
CA GLN A 10 -4.09 -8.05 -0.68
C GLN A 10 -5.18 -8.68 0.18
N ALA A 11 -6.04 -7.87 0.78
CA ALA A 11 -7.05 -8.37 1.71
C ALA A 11 -8.29 -7.50 1.73
N GLU A 12 -9.37 -8.07 2.25
CA GLU A 12 -10.58 -7.31 2.55
C GLU A 12 -10.34 -6.35 3.73
N PRO A 13 -10.99 -5.16 3.74
CA PRO A 13 -11.03 -4.32 4.93
C PRO A 13 -11.63 -5.06 6.12
N GLY A 14 -11.18 -4.71 7.33
CA GLY A 14 -11.60 -5.37 8.57
C GLY A 14 -10.45 -5.58 9.56
N GLY A 15 -9.21 -5.39 9.11
CA GLY A 15 -8.01 -5.35 9.94
C GLY A 15 -7.51 -6.70 10.42
N GLY A 16 -8.02 -7.81 9.88
CA GLY A 16 -7.57 -9.15 10.22
C GLY A 16 -6.53 -9.69 9.23
N ILE A 17 -5.47 -10.32 9.74
CA ILE A 17 -4.61 -11.18 8.93
C ILE A 17 -5.04 -12.62 9.19
N GLU A 18 -5.46 -13.33 8.16
CA GLU A 18 -5.87 -14.72 8.25
C GLU A 18 -4.74 -15.61 8.81
N SER A 19 -5.09 -16.62 9.59
CA SER A 19 -4.12 -17.46 10.32
C SER A 19 -3.12 -18.16 9.39
N GLY A 20 -3.55 -18.53 8.18
CA GLY A 20 -2.67 -19.10 7.15
C GLY A 20 -1.61 -18.11 6.71
N TYR A 21 -1.99 -16.85 6.43
CA TYR A 21 -1.03 -15.80 6.07
C TYR A 21 -0.08 -15.46 7.21
N LEU A 22 -0.57 -15.43 8.46
CA LEU A 22 0.31 -15.25 9.63
C LEU A 22 1.38 -16.34 9.72
N SER A 23 1.01 -17.58 9.45
CA SER A 23 1.95 -18.70 9.45
C SER A 23 3.01 -18.56 8.37
N ILE A 24 2.61 -18.13 7.17
CA ILE A 24 3.54 -17.87 6.05
C ILE A 24 4.46 -16.69 6.36
N ILE A 25 3.93 -15.58 6.89
CA ILE A 25 4.73 -14.40 7.28
C ILE A 25 5.80 -14.79 8.31
N ARG A 26 5.45 -15.60 9.33
CA ARG A 26 6.40 -16.09 10.34
C ARG A 26 7.47 -17.00 9.73
N ALA A 27 7.12 -17.84 8.76
CA ALA A 27 8.06 -18.73 8.07
C ALA A 27 8.98 -17.96 7.12
N GLU A 28 8.41 -17.06 6.32
CA GLU A 28 9.12 -16.30 5.28
C GLU A 28 9.97 -15.16 5.85
N LYS A 29 9.61 -14.61 7.02
CA LYS A 29 10.32 -13.51 7.69
C LYS A 29 10.62 -12.34 6.76
N PRO A 30 9.60 -11.69 6.19
CA PRO A 30 9.81 -10.56 5.30
C PRO A 30 10.50 -9.39 6.00
N ASP A 31 11.28 -8.63 5.26
CA ASP A 31 11.91 -7.39 5.74
C ASP A 31 10.91 -6.23 5.79
N VAL A 32 9.93 -6.27 4.88
CA VAL A 32 8.85 -5.27 4.80
C VAL A 32 7.52 -5.98 4.62
N ILE A 33 6.48 -5.54 5.36
CA ILE A 33 5.09 -5.95 5.14
C ILE A 33 4.28 -4.69 4.82
N ALA A 34 3.49 -4.73 3.74
CA ALA A 34 2.62 -3.62 3.36
C ALA A 34 1.15 -4.05 3.34
N PHE A 35 0.31 -3.21 3.93
CA PHE A 35 -1.14 -3.34 3.98
C PHE A 35 -1.84 -2.39 3.01
N PRO A 36 -3.06 -2.70 2.53
CA PRO A 36 -3.80 -1.82 1.64
C PRO A 36 -4.36 -0.58 2.35
N GLU A 37 -4.77 0.40 1.57
CA GLU A 37 -5.48 1.58 2.07
C GLU A 37 -6.75 1.16 2.82
N TYR A 38 -7.02 1.81 3.96
CA TYR A 38 -8.20 1.53 4.80
C TYR A 38 -8.37 0.07 5.24
N PHE A 39 -7.28 -0.68 5.34
CA PHE A 39 -7.29 -2.09 5.73
C PHE A 39 -8.07 -2.34 7.04
N PHE A 40 -8.01 -1.41 7.98
CA PHE A 40 -8.62 -1.54 9.30
C PHE A 40 -10.07 -1.03 9.39
N VAL A 41 -10.63 -0.51 8.30
CA VAL A 41 -12.03 -0.06 8.29
C VAL A 41 -12.95 -1.25 8.47
N GLN A 42 -13.73 -1.22 9.57
CA GLN A 42 -14.63 -2.32 9.93
C GLN A 42 -15.83 -2.37 8.98
N PRO A 43 -16.34 -3.58 8.67
CA PRO A 43 -17.60 -3.75 7.98
C PRO A 43 -18.74 -3.05 8.74
N GLY A 44 -19.72 -2.51 8.01
CA GLY A 44 -20.91 -1.86 8.58
C GLY A 44 -20.73 -0.38 8.92
N LEU A 45 -19.54 0.21 8.71
CA LEU A 45 -19.39 1.67 8.78
C LEU A 45 -19.99 2.33 7.52
N ASP A 46 -20.73 3.40 7.72
CA ASP A 46 -21.32 4.20 6.63
C ASP A 46 -20.27 5.16 5.99
N ASN A 47 -19.17 5.40 6.67
CA ASN A 47 -18.15 6.34 6.24
C ASN A 47 -16.79 5.97 6.82
N VAL A 48 -15.73 6.01 5.99
CA VAL A 48 -14.36 5.74 6.44
C VAL A 48 -13.88 6.69 7.55
N ALA A 49 -14.33 7.95 7.56
CA ALA A 49 -13.97 8.91 8.61
C ALA A 49 -14.48 8.51 10.00
N SER A 50 -15.49 7.63 10.10
CA SER A 50 -15.98 7.13 11.38
C SER A 50 -15.00 6.15 12.04
N SER A 51 -14.03 5.62 11.30
CA SER A 51 -12.98 4.74 11.84
C SER A 51 -11.97 5.43 12.74
N ILE A 52 -12.03 6.77 12.86
CA ILE A 52 -11.17 7.55 13.78
C ILE A 52 -11.26 7.04 15.22
N SER A 53 -12.41 6.55 15.65
CA SER A 53 -12.60 5.98 16.99
C SER A 53 -11.70 4.78 17.29
N SER A 54 -11.22 4.09 16.28
CA SER A 54 -10.33 2.92 16.40
C SER A 54 -8.85 3.26 16.18
N ARG A 55 -8.51 4.53 15.99
CA ARG A 55 -7.16 4.99 15.62
C ARG A 55 -6.07 4.44 16.53
N ASP A 56 -6.23 4.58 17.84
CA ASP A 56 -5.19 4.19 18.80
C ASP A 56 -4.99 2.67 18.87
N SER A 57 -6.08 1.90 18.79
CA SER A 57 -6.01 0.44 18.74
C SER A 57 -5.35 -0.06 17.46
N ILE A 58 -5.64 0.55 16.33
CA ILE A 58 -5.02 0.23 15.03
C ILE A 58 -3.52 0.51 15.06
N LEU A 59 -3.12 1.68 15.54
CA LEU A 59 -1.70 2.04 15.60
C LEU A 59 -0.93 1.13 16.56
N SER A 60 -1.53 0.80 17.71
CA SER A 60 -0.96 -0.16 18.67
C SER A 60 -0.79 -1.56 18.04
N GLN A 61 -1.75 -2.00 17.23
CA GLN A 61 -1.67 -3.28 16.52
C GLN A 61 -0.55 -3.28 15.48
N LEU A 62 -0.42 -2.21 14.70
CA LEU A 62 0.66 -2.06 13.71
C LEU A 62 2.04 -2.08 14.37
N ILE A 63 2.19 -1.38 15.50
CA ILE A 63 3.42 -1.38 16.30
C ILE A 63 3.71 -2.80 16.82
N ALA A 64 2.71 -3.49 17.37
CA ALA A 64 2.85 -4.85 17.87
C ALA A 64 3.30 -5.83 16.76
N TRP A 65 2.70 -5.77 15.58
CA TRP A 65 3.11 -6.58 14.43
C TRP A 65 4.53 -6.28 13.96
N SER A 66 4.96 -4.99 13.99
CA SER A 66 6.33 -4.66 13.59
C SER A 66 7.37 -5.22 14.57
N VAL A 67 7.03 -5.37 15.85
CA VAL A 67 7.86 -6.04 16.86
C VAL A 67 7.80 -7.57 16.67
N GLU A 68 6.60 -8.14 16.57
CA GLU A 68 6.39 -9.58 16.42
C GLU A 68 7.15 -10.16 15.22
N PHE A 69 7.02 -9.49 14.06
CA PHE A 69 7.64 -9.96 12.82
C PHE A 69 9.09 -9.44 12.64
N GLY A 70 9.54 -8.51 13.50
CA GLY A 70 10.88 -7.94 13.45
C GLY A 70 11.17 -7.19 12.15
N CYS A 71 10.17 -6.56 11.52
CA CYS A 71 10.24 -6.00 10.18
C CYS A 71 9.73 -4.56 10.11
N ILE A 72 9.87 -3.96 8.94
CA ILE A 72 9.25 -2.69 8.57
C ILE A 72 7.78 -2.95 8.21
N ILE A 73 6.87 -2.13 8.75
CA ILE A 73 5.46 -2.13 8.40
C ILE A 73 5.11 -0.85 7.64
N VAL A 74 4.58 -1.00 6.42
CA VAL A 74 3.80 0.02 5.73
C VAL A 74 2.35 -0.20 6.10
N GLY A 75 1.82 0.62 7.00
CA GLY A 75 0.62 0.35 7.77
C GLY A 75 -0.71 0.42 7.00
N GLY A 76 -0.68 0.38 5.67
CA GLY A 76 -1.87 0.71 4.90
C GLY A 76 -2.24 2.17 5.14
N THR A 77 -3.52 2.44 5.38
CA THR A 77 -3.90 3.73 5.94
C THR A 77 -4.94 3.60 7.03
N LEU A 78 -4.96 4.59 7.89
CA LEU A 78 -6.01 4.81 8.86
C LEU A 78 -6.43 6.30 8.85
N VAL A 79 -7.62 6.57 9.36
CA VAL A 79 -8.02 7.96 9.63
C VAL A 79 -7.31 8.40 10.91
N ASP A 80 -6.57 9.48 10.81
CA ASP A 80 -5.87 10.11 11.96
C ASP A 80 -6.36 11.55 12.13
N MET A 81 -6.09 12.14 13.27
CA MET A 81 -6.48 13.52 13.57
C MET A 81 -5.26 14.36 13.92
N GLU A 82 -5.14 15.50 13.26
CA GLU A 82 -4.13 16.50 13.54
C GLU A 82 -4.78 17.88 13.58
N ARG A 83 -4.66 18.59 14.74
CA ARG A 83 -5.23 19.93 14.93
C ARG A 83 -6.71 20.02 14.55
N ASP A 84 -7.51 19.05 15.00
CA ASP A 84 -8.95 18.91 14.73
C ASP A 84 -9.31 18.62 13.25
N GLU A 85 -8.33 18.31 12.41
CA GLU A 85 -8.52 17.92 11.02
C GLU A 85 -8.26 16.43 10.83
N LEU A 86 -9.18 15.74 10.15
CA LEU A 86 -9.00 14.33 9.80
C LEU A 86 -8.08 14.18 8.58
N ARG A 87 -7.21 13.18 8.62
CA ARG A 87 -6.25 12.81 7.56
C ARG A 87 -6.42 11.34 7.17
N ASN A 88 -6.24 11.03 5.89
CA ASN A 88 -5.99 9.65 5.46
C ASN A 88 -4.47 9.42 5.54
N ARG A 89 -4.01 8.73 6.59
CA ARG A 89 -2.60 8.67 7.01
C ARG A 89 -2.03 7.27 6.91
N CYS A 90 -0.89 7.13 6.23
CA CYS A 90 -0.07 5.93 6.16
C CYS A 90 1.12 6.05 7.10
N PHE A 91 1.23 5.18 8.09
CA PHE A 91 2.39 5.11 8.98
C PHE A 91 3.45 4.16 8.44
N LEU A 92 4.72 4.56 8.60
CA LEU A 92 5.88 3.69 8.44
C LEU A 92 6.44 3.37 9.82
N ILE A 93 6.52 2.08 10.14
CA ILE A 93 6.91 1.61 11.47
C ILE A 93 8.05 0.60 11.30
N ASN A 94 9.10 0.69 12.12
CA ASN A 94 10.21 -0.26 12.11
C ASN A 94 10.44 -0.79 13.52
N ARG A 95 10.25 -2.09 13.72
CA ARG A 95 10.53 -2.81 14.97
C ARG A 95 10.03 -2.07 16.21
N GLY A 96 8.76 -1.68 16.21
CA GLY A 96 8.09 -0.99 17.32
C GLY A 96 8.21 0.53 17.31
N ASN A 97 9.03 1.12 16.44
CA ASN A 97 9.23 2.57 16.38
C ASN A 97 8.51 3.15 15.17
N ILE A 98 7.73 4.21 15.37
CA ILE A 98 7.17 5.00 14.28
C ILE A 98 8.32 5.79 13.65
N VAL A 99 8.65 5.46 12.39
CA VAL A 99 9.65 6.18 11.59
C VAL A 99 9.10 7.51 11.10
N GLY A 100 7.83 7.49 10.66
CA GLY A 100 7.12 8.66 10.18
C GLY A 100 5.76 8.29 9.59
N TYR A 101 5.16 9.26 8.93
CA TYR A 101 3.87 9.10 8.28
C TYR A 101 3.74 9.93 7.00
N TYR A 102 2.81 9.54 6.16
CA TYR A 102 2.41 10.26 4.96
C TYR A 102 0.90 10.51 4.98
N ASP A 103 0.49 11.74 4.75
CA ASP A 103 -0.91 12.11 4.56
C ASP A 103 -1.23 12.18 3.08
N LYS A 104 -2.25 11.47 2.65
CA LYS A 104 -2.70 11.42 1.26
C LYS A 104 -2.94 12.82 0.70
N ILE A 105 -2.28 13.16 -0.41
CA ILE A 105 -2.31 14.49 -1.01
C ILE A 105 -3.54 14.65 -1.92
N HIS A 106 -3.91 13.59 -2.66
CA HIS A 106 -5.03 13.64 -3.60
C HIS A 106 -6.16 12.72 -3.13
N LEU A 107 -7.23 13.32 -2.63
CA LEU A 107 -8.41 12.58 -2.20
C LEU A 107 -9.24 12.13 -3.42
N PHE A 108 -9.88 10.97 -3.28
CA PHE A 108 -10.76 10.44 -4.31
C PHE A 108 -12.21 10.91 -4.07
N ARG A 109 -12.73 11.75 -4.97
CA ARG A 109 -14.10 12.30 -4.87
C ARG A 109 -14.34 12.96 -3.48
N ASN A 110 -15.49 12.65 -2.87
CA ASN A 110 -15.89 13.12 -1.54
C ASN A 110 -15.43 12.15 -0.44
N GLU A 111 -14.13 11.86 -0.38
CA GLU A 111 -13.55 10.91 0.56
C GLU A 111 -13.88 11.31 2.00
N GLY A 112 -14.30 10.33 2.81
CA GLY A 112 -14.70 10.58 4.19
C GLY A 112 -15.91 11.52 4.34
N GLY A 113 -16.75 11.68 3.29
CA GLY A 113 -17.86 12.63 3.30
C GLY A 113 -17.40 14.10 3.33
N GLY A 114 -16.23 14.40 2.76
CA GLY A 114 -15.62 15.74 2.75
C GLY A 114 -15.00 16.16 4.08
N ARG A 115 -14.89 15.25 5.04
CA ARG A 115 -14.29 15.54 6.36
C ARG A 115 -12.77 15.30 6.40
N ILE A 116 -12.22 14.54 5.44
CA ILE A 116 -10.78 14.25 5.34
C ILE A 116 -10.11 15.40 4.58
N MET A 117 -9.05 15.93 5.15
CA MET A 117 -8.27 17.02 4.57
C MET A 117 -7.07 16.50 3.80
N LEU A 118 -6.63 17.25 2.79
CA LEU A 118 -5.49 16.94 1.94
C LEU A 118 -4.17 16.98 2.72
N GLY A 119 -3.27 16.04 2.44
CA GLY A 119 -1.85 16.15 2.78
C GLY A 119 -1.16 17.25 1.97
N LYS A 120 0.10 17.54 2.30
CA LYS A 120 0.83 18.66 1.66
C LYS A 120 2.15 18.23 1.02
N ASN A 121 2.86 17.31 1.64
CA ASN A 121 4.25 17.03 1.31
C ASN A 121 4.44 15.58 0.87
N PRO A 122 5.29 15.32 -0.15
CA PRO A 122 5.74 13.97 -0.44
C PRO A 122 6.56 13.44 0.75
N ALA A 123 6.58 12.14 0.95
CA ALA A 123 7.31 11.52 2.04
C ALA A 123 8.24 10.41 1.54
N VAL A 124 9.52 10.53 1.87
CA VAL A 124 10.54 9.48 1.75
C VAL A 124 11.29 9.40 3.07
N PHE A 125 11.39 8.19 3.60
CA PHE A 125 12.02 7.93 4.89
C PHE A 125 13.25 7.04 4.69
N ASP A 126 14.34 7.34 5.41
CA ASP A 126 15.49 6.46 5.49
C ASP A 126 15.29 5.47 6.66
N VAL A 127 15.31 4.19 6.36
CA VAL A 127 15.16 3.11 7.33
C VAL A 127 16.29 2.10 7.09
N GLU A 128 17.27 2.10 7.96
CA GLU A 128 18.43 1.18 7.87
C GLU A 128 19.18 1.28 6.52
N GLY A 129 19.25 2.49 5.95
CA GLY A 129 19.87 2.76 4.65
C GLY A 129 19.00 2.40 3.43
N LEU A 130 17.74 2.07 3.64
CA LEU A 130 16.73 1.89 2.61
C LEU A 130 15.82 3.12 2.55
N ARG A 131 15.68 3.73 1.39
CA ARG A 131 14.84 4.92 1.19
C ARG A 131 13.44 4.50 0.72
N ILE A 132 12.46 4.65 1.61
CA ILE A 132 11.08 4.22 1.37
C ILE A 132 10.20 5.44 1.10
N GLY A 133 9.65 5.51 -0.12
CA GLY A 133 8.63 6.49 -0.51
C GLY A 133 7.22 5.97 -0.23
N LEU A 134 6.29 6.87 0.07
CA LEU A 134 4.88 6.57 0.28
C LEU A 134 4.01 7.43 -0.62
N LEU A 135 3.06 6.80 -1.30
CA LEU A 135 1.91 7.40 -1.97
C LEU A 135 0.66 6.62 -1.55
N VAL A 136 -0.53 7.19 -1.70
CA VAL A 136 -1.78 6.51 -1.36
C VAL A 136 -2.79 6.64 -2.49
N CYS A 137 -3.20 5.50 -3.04
CA CYS A 137 -4.34 5.34 -3.96
C CYS A 137 -4.40 6.41 -5.07
N ALA A 138 -5.30 7.42 -4.95
CA ALA A 138 -5.50 8.46 -5.97
C ALA A 138 -4.27 9.33 -6.27
N ASP A 139 -3.27 9.35 -5.38
CA ASP A 139 -2.02 10.10 -5.64
C ASP A 139 -1.34 9.66 -6.94
N VAL A 140 -1.43 8.37 -7.28
CA VAL A 140 -0.79 7.82 -8.48
C VAL A 140 -1.45 8.25 -9.80
N LEU A 141 -2.65 8.83 -9.75
CA LEU A 141 -3.33 9.37 -10.92
C LEU A 141 -2.73 10.69 -11.40
N TYR A 142 -1.85 11.28 -10.60
CA TYR A 142 -1.17 12.55 -10.86
C TYR A 142 0.33 12.31 -11.01
N LEU A 143 0.86 12.52 -12.20
CA LEU A 143 2.28 12.32 -12.51
C LEU A 143 3.18 13.15 -11.57
N GLU A 144 2.72 14.35 -11.21
CA GLU A 144 3.45 15.23 -10.28
C GLU A 144 3.75 14.59 -8.92
N SER A 145 2.95 13.59 -8.48
CA SER A 145 3.24 12.86 -7.24
C SER A 145 4.56 12.09 -7.35
N PHE A 146 4.82 11.49 -8.50
CA PHE A 146 6.07 10.79 -8.77
C PHE A 146 7.23 11.78 -9.05
N GLU A 147 6.95 12.89 -9.74
CA GLU A 147 7.93 13.96 -9.99
C GLU A 147 8.42 14.57 -8.66
N LYS A 148 7.54 14.73 -7.68
CA LYS A 148 7.91 15.22 -6.34
C LYS A 148 8.72 14.20 -5.53
N LEU A 149 8.56 12.90 -5.79
CA LEU A 149 9.37 11.85 -5.16
C LEU A 149 10.78 11.73 -5.78
N ALA A 150 10.92 11.97 -7.08
CA ALA A 150 12.18 11.78 -7.82
C ALA A 150 13.41 12.45 -7.17
N PRO A 151 13.39 13.74 -6.76
CA PRO A 151 14.54 14.38 -6.11
C PRO A 151 14.85 13.79 -4.73
N LEU A 152 13.88 13.13 -4.11
CA LEU A 152 14.05 12.44 -2.82
C LEU A 152 14.63 11.03 -2.99
N ARG A 153 14.79 10.52 -4.22
CA ARG A 153 15.45 9.26 -4.58
C ARG A 153 15.00 8.05 -3.75
N PRO A 154 13.73 7.68 -3.75
CA PRO A 154 13.30 6.45 -3.06
C PRO A 154 13.86 5.21 -3.77
N ASP A 155 14.29 4.21 -3.00
CA ASP A 155 14.63 2.88 -3.53
C ASP A 155 13.35 2.09 -3.84
N LEU A 156 12.42 2.12 -2.90
CA LEU A 156 11.11 1.49 -2.97
C LEU A 156 10.02 2.53 -2.70
N THR A 157 8.91 2.45 -3.44
CA THR A 157 7.73 3.27 -3.16
C THR A 157 6.52 2.36 -2.98
N PHE A 158 5.86 2.47 -1.84
CA PHE A 158 4.64 1.72 -1.55
C PHE A 158 3.39 2.56 -1.80
N VAL A 159 2.36 1.90 -2.35
CA VAL A 159 1.09 2.52 -2.73
C VAL A 159 -0.08 1.71 -2.17
N PRO A 160 -0.42 1.87 -0.88
CA PRO A 160 -1.68 1.39 -0.33
C PRO A 160 -2.88 1.91 -1.14
N THR A 161 -3.79 1.01 -1.52
CA THR A 161 -4.85 1.36 -2.49
C THR A 161 -6.17 0.67 -2.19
N THR A 162 -7.28 1.42 -2.38
CA THR A 162 -8.63 0.91 -2.56
C THR A 162 -9.10 1.29 -3.96
N SER A 163 -9.22 0.33 -4.86
CA SER A 163 -9.67 0.59 -6.24
C SER A 163 -11.12 0.19 -6.40
N PRO A 164 -12.04 1.11 -6.73
CA PRO A 164 -13.43 0.75 -7.01
C PRO A 164 -13.52 -0.24 -8.17
N TYR A 165 -14.39 -1.24 -8.03
CA TYR A 165 -14.67 -2.19 -9.09
C TYR A 165 -15.30 -1.47 -10.29
N LYS A 166 -14.85 -1.82 -11.49
CA LYS A 166 -15.35 -1.30 -12.77
C LYS A 166 -15.84 -2.47 -13.63
N PRO A 167 -17.15 -2.74 -13.66
CA PRO A 167 -17.71 -3.94 -14.28
C PRO A 167 -17.45 -4.06 -15.78
N ASN A 168 -17.30 -2.93 -16.48
CA ASN A 168 -17.18 -2.90 -17.94
C ASN A 168 -15.72 -2.69 -18.42
N GLU A 169 -14.74 -2.80 -17.53
CA GLU A 169 -13.35 -2.62 -17.89
C GLU A 169 -12.72 -3.98 -18.24
N SER A 170 -12.30 -4.13 -19.49
CA SER A 170 -11.61 -5.32 -19.96
C SER A 170 -10.22 -5.51 -19.33
N ALA A 171 -9.69 -6.73 -19.33
CA ALA A 171 -8.34 -7.02 -18.88
C ALA A 171 -7.29 -6.17 -19.65
N ALA A 172 -7.47 -5.99 -20.96
CA ALA A 172 -6.55 -5.19 -21.79
C ALA A 172 -6.53 -3.71 -21.36
N GLU A 173 -7.69 -3.12 -21.07
CA GLU A 173 -7.80 -1.73 -20.57
C GLU A 173 -7.17 -1.60 -19.18
N LYS A 174 -7.42 -2.56 -18.28
CA LYS A 174 -6.78 -2.62 -16.95
C LYS A 174 -5.26 -2.64 -17.10
N PHE A 175 -4.74 -3.48 -17.98
CA PHE A 175 -3.31 -3.64 -18.20
C PHE A 175 -2.66 -2.43 -18.85
N ALA A 176 -3.35 -1.78 -19.78
CA ALA A 176 -2.89 -0.51 -20.37
C ALA A 176 -2.80 0.59 -19.31
N ARG A 177 -3.82 0.70 -18.45
CA ARG A 177 -3.86 1.68 -17.36
C ARG A 177 -2.75 1.41 -16.32
N ASP A 178 -2.50 0.14 -15.96
CA ASP A 178 -1.42 -0.19 -15.02
C ASP A 178 -0.05 0.23 -15.57
N ARG A 179 0.20 0.03 -16.87
CA ARG A 179 1.45 0.50 -17.51
C ARG A 179 1.55 2.02 -17.50
N GLU A 180 0.48 2.70 -17.90
CA GLU A 180 0.46 4.17 -17.96
C GLU A 180 0.69 4.81 -16.60
N ILE A 181 0.14 4.25 -15.54
CA ILE A 181 0.26 4.80 -14.19
C ILE A 181 1.54 4.32 -13.51
N PHE A 182 1.72 3.01 -13.37
CA PHE A 182 2.74 2.46 -12.47
C PHE A 182 4.09 2.27 -13.14
N ALA A 183 4.15 1.80 -14.38
CA ALA A 183 5.43 1.68 -15.08
C ALA A 183 6.04 3.05 -15.39
N ARG A 184 5.20 3.99 -15.83
CA ARG A 184 5.61 5.39 -16.04
C ARG A 184 5.96 6.09 -14.72
N GLY A 185 5.16 5.87 -13.66
CA GLY A 185 5.44 6.42 -12.34
C GLY A 185 6.76 5.91 -11.75
N ALA A 186 7.06 4.61 -11.93
CA ALA A 186 8.34 4.03 -11.54
C ALA A 186 9.52 4.64 -12.30
N GLU A 187 9.35 4.89 -13.60
CA GLU A 187 10.36 5.57 -14.42
C GLU A 187 10.58 7.01 -13.96
N THR A 188 9.50 7.75 -13.70
CA THR A 188 9.55 9.15 -13.25
C THR A 188 10.20 9.27 -11.86
N SER A 189 9.82 8.43 -10.91
CA SER A 189 10.37 8.47 -9.53
C SER A 189 11.73 7.80 -9.39
N GLY A 190 12.13 6.96 -10.35
CA GLY A 190 13.36 6.17 -10.30
C GLY A 190 13.33 5.05 -9.27
N SER A 191 12.15 4.57 -8.85
CA SER A 191 12.00 3.57 -7.77
C SER A 191 11.22 2.33 -8.21
N LEU A 192 11.38 1.21 -7.47
CA LEU A 192 10.42 0.11 -7.54
C LEU A 192 9.12 0.50 -6.86
N LEU A 193 7.99 0.31 -7.54
CA LEU A 193 6.66 0.58 -7.01
C LEU A 193 5.96 -0.71 -6.59
N PHE A 194 5.40 -0.69 -5.38
CA PHE A 194 4.63 -1.77 -4.79
C PHE A 194 3.21 -1.26 -4.51
N LYS A 195 2.29 -1.54 -5.42
CA LYS A 195 0.88 -1.31 -5.18
C LYS A 195 0.33 -2.46 -4.35
N VAL A 196 -0.24 -2.17 -3.20
CA VAL A 196 -0.96 -3.13 -2.36
C VAL A 196 -2.43 -2.74 -2.30
N SER A 197 -3.31 -3.63 -2.80
CA SER A 197 -4.73 -3.31 -2.99
C SER A 197 -5.60 -4.02 -1.98
N ALA A 198 -6.65 -3.34 -1.50
CA ALA A 198 -7.78 -4.02 -0.89
C ALA A 198 -8.63 -4.73 -1.95
N CYS A 199 -9.27 -5.84 -1.56
CA CYS A 199 -10.33 -6.52 -2.29
C CYS A 199 -11.63 -6.49 -1.49
N GLY A 200 -12.67 -7.22 -1.92
CA GLY A 200 -13.95 -7.28 -1.21
C GLY A 200 -14.75 -5.99 -1.30
N THR A 201 -15.14 -5.42 -0.17
CA THR A 201 -16.05 -4.26 -0.12
C THR A 201 -15.62 -3.26 0.97
N ILE A 202 -15.71 -1.97 0.67
CA ILE A 202 -15.53 -0.89 1.65
C ILE A 202 -16.72 0.08 1.60
N VAL A 203 -17.35 0.33 2.74
CA VAL A 203 -18.50 1.26 2.86
C VAL A 203 -19.54 0.98 1.75
N GLY A 204 -19.92 -0.30 1.61
CA GLY A 204 -20.90 -0.76 0.60
C GLY A 204 -20.44 -0.68 -0.85
N ARG A 205 -19.18 -0.37 -1.14
CA ARG A 205 -18.65 -0.26 -2.51
C ARG A 205 -17.72 -1.45 -2.81
N PRO A 206 -17.99 -2.22 -3.87
CA PRO A 206 -17.12 -3.32 -4.26
C PRO A 206 -15.76 -2.79 -4.75
N LEU A 207 -14.71 -3.52 -4.39
CA LEU A 207 -13.32 -3.23 -4.74
C LEU A 207 -12.80 -4.25 -5.75
N GLN A 208 -11.74 -3.87 -6.45
CA GLN A 208 -10.93 -4.77 -7.25
C GLN A 208 -9.50 -4.82 -6.67
N GLY A 209 -9.11 -5.98 -6.18
CA GLY A 209 -7.77 -6.24 -5.66
C GLY A 209 -6.79 -6.38 -6.83
N ARG A 210 -5.99 -5.35 -7.06
CA ARG A 210 -5.06 -5.30 -8.20
C ARG A 210 -3.67 -4.93 -7.72
N SER A 211 -3.15 -5.73 -6.79
CA SER A 211 -1.77 -5.58 -6.33
C SER A 211 -0.81 -5.85 -7.49
N LEU A 212 0.26 -5.06 -7.57
CA LEU A 212 1.27 -5.18 -8.61
C LEU A 212 2.64 -4.67 -8.14
N ILE A 213 3.66 -5.07 -8.89
CA ILE A 213 5.04 -4.58 -8.73
C ILE A 213 5.48 -4.02 -10.09
N ALA A 214 5.93 -2.77 -10.07
CA ALA A 214 6.41 -2.08 -11.27
C ALA A 214 7.83 -1.54 -11.08
N GLY A 215 8.58 -1.52 -12.15
CA GLY A 215 9.83 -0.79 -12.27
C GLY A 215 9.79 0.15 -13.47
N PRO A 216 10.86 0.92 -13.74
CA PRO A 216 10.91 1.87 -14.84
C PRO A 216 10.50 1.25 -16.16
N GLY A 217 9.44 1.81 -16.76
CA GLY A 217 8.89 1.39 -18.04
C GLY A 217 8.24 -0.01 -18.09
N LYS A 218 8.11 -0.70 -16.94
CA LYS A 218 7.73 -2.11 -16.93
C LYS A 218 6.89 -2.50 -15.72
N ILE A 219 5.84 -3.31 -15.95
CA ILE A 219 5.17 -4.08 -14.90
C ILE A 219 5.90 -5.43 -14.77
N TYR A 220 6.44 -5.72 -13.59
CA TYR A 220 7.12 -6.98 -13.32
C TYR A 220 6.15 -8.09 -12.98
N TRP A 221 5.13 -7.76 -12.19
CA TRP A 221 4.14 -8.70 -11.73
C TRP A 221 2.83 -7.98 -11.34
N ARG A 222 1.72 -8.68 -11.41
CA ARG A 222 0.41 -8.24 -10.93
C ARG A 222 -0.48 -9.44 -10.62
N ILE A 223 -1.51 -9.21 -9.81
CA ILE A 223 -2.62 -10.15 -9.65
C ILE A 223 -3.33 -10.32 -11.00
N GLU A 224 -3.67 -11.55 -11.34
CA GLU A 224 -4.45 -11.85 -12.53
C GLU A 224 -5.93 -11.41 -12.34
N PRO A 225 -6.65 -11.07 -13.44
CA PRO A 225 -8.02 -10.59 -13.35
C PRO A 225 -8.98 -11.51 -12.62
N GLU A 226 -8.76 -12.83 -12.72
CA GLU A 226 -9.57 -13.87 -12.09
C GLU A 226 -9.45 -13.85 -10.55
N ASP A 227 -8.34 -13.35 -10.02
CA ASP A 227 -8.04 -13.33 -8.59
C ASP A 227 -8.23 -11.94 -7.95
N GLU A 228 -8.70 -10.93 -8.71
CA GLU A 228 -8.91 -9.56 -8.22
C GLU A 228 -9.91 -9.48 -7.04
N HIS A 229 -10.75 -10.48 -6.86
CA HIS A 229 -11.75 -10.55 -5.80
C HIS A 229 -11.28 -11.34 -4.57
N ARG A 230 -10.09 -11.93 -4.60
CA ARG A 230 -9.55 -12.81 -3.56
C ARG A 230 -8.50 -12.12 -2.72
N SER A 231 -8.43 -12.53 -1.45
CA SER A 231 -7.27 -12.24 -0.61
C SER A 231 -6.06 -13.02 -1.12
N ALA A 232 -4.89 -12.39 -1.03
CA ALA A 232 -3.62 -13.01 -1.40
C ALA A 232 -2.46 -12.41 -0.58
N LEU A 233 -1.51 -13.24 -0.20
CA LEU A 233 -0.22 -12.80 0.32
C LEU A 233 0.83 -12.98 -0.77
N ILE A 234 1.45 -11.89 -1.17
CA ILE A 234 2.48 -11.86 -2.22
C ILE A 234 3.83 -11.64 -1.55
N ILE A 235 4.76 -12.55 -1.72
CA ILE A 235 6.15 -12.43 -1.25
C ILE A 235 7.05 -12.20 -2.43
N ALA A 236 7.71 -11.04 -2.46
CA ALA A 236 8.64 -10.66 -3.53
C ALA A 236 10.06 -10.51 -2.98
N ASN A 237 11.02 -11.17 -3.61
CA ASN A 237 12.44 -10.94 -3.35
C ASN A 237 12.96 -9.88 -4.33
N VAL A 238 13.49 -8.77 -3.80
CA VAL A 238 13.96 -7.64 -4.59
C VAL A 238 15.37 -7.21 -4.17
N ARG A 239 16.10 -6.59 -5.09
CA ARG A 239 17.40 -5.99 -4.77
C ARG A 239 17.30 -4.47 -4.92
N PRO A 240 17.32 -3.71 -3.80
CA PRO A 240 17.30 -2.25 -3.84
C PRO A 240 18.49 -1.66 -4.58
N GLY A 241 18.30 -0.50 -5.20
CA GLY A 241 19.35 0.22 -5.93
C GLY A 241 19.68 -0.36 -7.30
N ASN A 242 19.07 -1.47 -7.69
CA ASN A 242 19.16 -2.04 -9.03
C ASN A 242 17.75 -2.29 -9.57
N ILE A 243 17.19 -1.30 -10.21
CA ILE A 243 15.78 -1.18 -10.62
C ILE A 243 15.34 -2.33 -11.55
N ASN A 244 16.28 -3.14 -12.03
CA ASN A 244 16.02 -4.22 -12.98
C ASN A 244 15.89 -5.62 -12.35
N HIS A 245 15.93 -5.76 -11.02
CA HIS A 245 15.96 -7.08 -10.40
C HIS A 245 14.84 -7.30 -9.37
N LEU A 246 13.64 -7.60 -9.88
CA LEU A 246 12.77 -8.52 -9.21
C LEU A 246 13.40 -9.91 -9.36
N LEU A 247 13.72 -10.58 -8.26
CA LEU A 247 14.43 -11.85 -8.30
C LEU A 247 13.43 -13.00 -8.39
N ASP A 248 12.33 -12.93 -7.64
CA ASP A 248 11.41 -14.02 -7.41
C ASP A 248 10.11 -13.54 -6.78
N ILE A 249 8.98 -14.20 -7.05
CA ILE A 249 7.66 -13.93 -6.45
C ILE A 249 6.98 -15.25 -6.12
N SER A 250 6.45 -15.33 -4.89
CA SER A 250 5.51 -16.37 -4.48
C SER A 250 4.16 -15.74 -4.14
N VAL A 251 3.07 -16.37 -4.57
CA VAL A 251 1.69 -15.91 -4.31
C VAL A 251 0.95 -17.01 -3.58
N TYR A 252 0.34 -16.66 -2.45
CA TYR A 252 -0.45 -17.55 -1.62
C TYR A 252 -1.90 -17.06 -1.61
N HIS A 253 -2.83 -17.93 -2.01
CA HIS A 253 -4.27 -17.70 -1.95
C HIS A 253 -4.88 -18.56 -0.82
N GLN A 254 -5.92 -18.05 -0.18
CA GLN A 254 -6.75 -18.81 0.76
C GLN A 254 -8.20 -18.79 0.32
#